data_5b603ec8d63a4789daf7dd1cdb683543
#
_entry.id   5b603ec8d63a4789daf7dd1cdb683543
#
_cell.length_a   1.000
_cell.length_b   1.000
_cell.length_c   1.000
_cell.angle_alpha   90.00
_cell.angle_beta   90.00
_cell.angle_gamma   90.00
#
_symmetry.space_group_name_H-M   'P 1'
#
loop_
_entity.id
_entity.type
_entity.pdbx_description
1 polymer ?
#
loop_
_entity_poly.entity_id
_entity_poly.type
_entity_poly.pdbx_seq_one_letter_code
_entity_poly.pdbx_strand_id
1 'polypeptide(L)'
;MTSPGAGAPPPNPSLPHAPSAATPRKRRPERWILVVVLLGVLSAGVDAGWRWWRDGRFVVSTDDAYVRGDVATIATRLPGHVVAIEVRNGDRVNAGDVIAQLDDGDIVLAIAAARARIATQRAAIARLARQADTARAVVVQAEAELAGLRAADTLAQSELSRYTALAARDHASRARLDQAQAERQRSAAALVSAEAAIATARARVEVARAEMAEAERMLPELETALARAERDRGFASIRAPFDGIVGNRAVQPGEFVQPGARIAAVVPVTGLW
;
A
#
# COMPACT_ATOMS: atom_id res chain seq x y z
N MET A 1 -48.10 -68.00 52.86
CA MET A 1 -49.30 -68.66 53.50
C MET A 1 -50.10 -69.33 52.41
N THR A 2 -50.07 -70.62 52.44
CA THR A 2 -51.12 -71.61 52.19
C THR A 2 -51.61 -71.78 50.76
N SER A 3 -51.16 -72.91 50.21
CA SER A 3 -51.90 -73.92 49.48
C SER A 3 -53.27 -74.21 50.06
N PRO A 4 -54.13 -75.07 49.52
CA PRO A 4 -54.01 -76.16 48.52
C PRO A 4 -55.27 -76.49 47.73
N GLY A 5 -55.24 -77.60 46.99
CA GLY A 5 -56.32 -78.53 46.77
C GLY A 5 -56.71 -78.79 45.33
N ALA A 6 -56.33 -79.77 44.71
CA ALA A 6 -56.67 -81.21 44.74
C ALA A 6 -58.06 -81.54 44.16
N GLY A 7 -58.09 -82.42 43.16
CA GLY A 7 -59.27 -83.08 42.75
C GLY A 7 -59.23 -83.78 41.40
N ALA A 8 -58.87 -85.05 41.38
CA ALA A 8 -59.03 -86.04 40.28
C ALA A 8 -60.21 -86.95 40.57
N PRO A 9 -60.44 -88.02 39.78
CA PRO A 9 -60.98 -88.34 38.44
C PRO A 9 -62.28 -89.14 38.52
N PRO A 10 -62.69 -90.08 37.75
CA PRO A 10 -62.67 -90.69 36.43
C PRO A 10 -64.09 -90.96 35.83
N PRO A 11 -64.44 -91.95 35.00
CA PRO A 11 -63.81 -92.92 34.15
C PRO A 11 -64.39 -93.05 32.70
N ASN A 12 -63.76 -93.93 31.93
CA ASN A 12 -64.08 -94.57 30.66
C ASN A 12 -65.44 -95.29 30.62
N PRO A 13 -66.05 -95.64 29.46
CA PRO A 13 -65.66 -96.80 28.70
C PRO A 13 -65.95 -96.87 27.16
N SER A 14 -65.19 -97.74 26.55
CA SER A 14 -65.49 -98.73 25.47
C SER A 14 -65.73 -98.32 24.01
N LEU A 15 -64.83 -98.81 23.22
CA LEU A 15 -64.80 -99.44 21.91
C LEU A 15 -66.10 -99.76 21.17
N PRO A 16 -66.22 -99.91 19.80
CA PRO A 16 -65.43 -100.83 19.02
C PRO A 16 -65.10 -100.48 17.52
N HIS A 17 -64.10 -101.14 17.01
CA HIS A 17 -63.80 -101.75 15.68
C HIS A 17 -63.88 -101.02 14.38
N ALA A 18 -62.70 -101.06 13.69
CA ALA A 18 -62.25 -100.95 12.36
C ALA A 18 -63.23 -101.30 11.17
N PRO A 19 -62.92 -100.98 9.90
CA PRO A 19 -61.75 -101.56 9.17
C PRO A 19 -60.90 -100.64 8.26
N SER A 20 -59.74 -101.05 8.05
CA SER A 20 -58.77 -100.95 6.97
C SER A 20 -59.20 -100.29 5.63
N ALA A 21 -58.43 -99.30 5.13
CA ALA A 21 -58.22 -99.05 3.72
C ALA A 21 -56.93 -98.22 3.48
N ALA A 22 -56.09 -98.86 2.78
CA ALA A 22 -55.07 -98.41 1.82
C ALA A 22 -54.37 -97.01 1.91
N THR A 23 -53.13 -97.02 2.15
CA THR A 23 -52.22 -95.87 1.99
C THR A 23 -51.93 -95.59 0.49
N PRO A 24 -51.98 -94.24 0.07
CA PRO A 24 -51.25 -93.82 -1.10
C PRO A 24 -49.89 -93.27 -0.69
N ARG A 25 -48.84 -93.69 -1.39
CA ARG A 25 -47.45 -93.31 -1.29
C ARG A 25 -47.29 -91.82 -1.56
N LYS A 26 -46.98 -90.96 -0.60
CA LYS A 26 -46.65 -89.55 -0.70
C LYS A 26 -45.21 -89.44 -1.29
N ARG A 27 -45.16 -89.07 -2.59
CA ARG A 27 -43.91 -88.69 -3.24
C ARG A 27 -43.39 -87.47 -2.48
N ARG A 28 -42.16 -87.51 -1.95
CA ARG A 28 -41.39 -86.45 -1.26
C ARG A 28 -41.01 -85.31 -2.25
N PRO A 29 -41.63 -84.14 -2.23
CA PRO A 29 -41.21 -82.98 -3.06
C PRO A 29 -39.98 -82.22 -2.46
N GLU A 30 -39.50 -82.65 -1.28
CA GLU A 30 -38.48 -81.92 -0.51
C GLU A 30 -37.15 -81.76 -1.25
N ARG A 31 -36.82 -82.71 -2.13
CA ARG A 31 -35.56 -82.59 -2.88
C ARG A 31 -35.59 -81.53 -3.98
N TRP A 32 -36.75 -81.33 -4.61
CA TRP A 32 -36.88 -80.27 -5.63
C TRP A 32 -36.92 -78.89 -5.03
N ILE A 33 -37.52 -78.69 -3.87
CA ILE A 33 -37.53 -77.43 -3.14
C ILE A 33 -36.11 -77.08 -2.73
N LEU A 34 -35.34 -78.03 -2.20
CA LEU A 34 -33.92 -77.81 -1.89
C LEU A 34 -33.07 -77.44 -3.12
N VAL A 35 -33.34 -78.07 -4.28
CA VAL A 35 -32.64 -77.73 -5.52
C VAL A 35 -33.00 -76.33 -6.01
N VAL A 36 -34.28 -75.94 -5.93
CA VAL A 36 -34.72 -74.59 -6.31
C VAL A 36 -34.17 -73.54 -5.35
N VAL A 37 -34.15 -73.81 -4.05
CA VAL A 37 -33.54 -72.87 -3.05
C VAL A 37 -32.01 -72.78 -3.28
N LEU A 38 -31.37 -73.92 -3.56
CA LEU A 38 -29.91 -73.92 -3.84
C LEU A 38 -29.58 -73.14 -5.13
N LEU A 39 -30.38 -73.31 -6.19
CA LEU A 39 -30.25 -72.55 -7.44
C LEU A 39 -30.52 -71.06 -7.22
N GLY A 40 -31.52 -70.69 -6.37
CA GLY A 40 -31.81 -69.31 -5.97
C GLY A 40 -30.64 -68.65 -5.22
N VAL A 41 -30.08 -69.37 -4.26
CA VAL A 41 -28.91 -68.87 -3.50
C VAL A 41 -27.66 -68.78 -4.42
N LEU A 42 -27.47 -69.75 -5.32
CA LEU A 42 -26.38 -69.71 -6.25
C LEU A 42 -26.48 -68.55 -7.23
N SER A 43 -27.68 -68.30 -7.78
CA SER A 43 -27.94 -67.13 -8.68
C SER A 43 -27.77 -65.81 -7.96
N ALA A 44 -28.26 -65.68 -6.71
CA ALA A 44 -28.04 -64.47 -5.88
C ALA A 44 -26.55 -64.27 -5.55
N GLY A 45 -25.83 -65.35 -5.28
CA GLY A 45 -24.40 -65.28 -5.04
C GLY A 45 -23.58 -64.86 -6.28
N VAL A 46 -23.98 -65.38 -7.46
CA VAL A 46 -23.36 -64.96 -8.75
C VAL A 46 -23.69 -63.49 -9.07
N ASP A 47 -24.94 -63.04 -8.87
CA ASP A 47 -25.32 -61.62 -9.10
C ASP A 47 -24.59 -60.68 -8.12
N ALA A 48 -24.57 -61.05 -6.84
CA ALA A 48 -23.82 -60.30 -5.83
C ALA A 48 -22.30 -60.27 -6.12
N GLY A 49 -21.74 -61.40 -6.50
CA GLY A 49 -20.32 -61.47 -6.89
C GLY A 49 -20.00 -60.67 -8.17
N TRP A 50 -20.93 -60.72 -9.16
CA TRP A 50 -20.79 -59.96 -10.37
C TRP A 50 -20.88 -58.43 -10.12
N ARG A 51 -21.81 -57.97 -9.28
CA ARG A 51 -21.89 -56.55 -8.85
C ARG A 51 -20.65 -56.13 -8.09
N TRP A 52 -20.17 -56.95 -7.14
CA TRP A 52 -18.93 -56.65 -6.42
C TRP A 52 -17.71 -56.60 -7.37
N TRP A 53 -17.65 -57.52 -8.34
CA TRP A 53 -16.55 -57.55 -9.32
C TRP A 53 -16.58 -56.36 -10.28
N ARG A 54 -17.77 -55.97 -10.73
CA ARG A 54 -17.94 -54.90 -11.71
C ARG A 54 -17.85 -53.50 -11.10
N ASP A 55 -18.47 -53.28 -9.92
CA ASP A 55 -18.63 -51.97 -9.31
C ASP A 55 -17.79 -51.80 -8.02
N GLY A 56 -17.72 -52.87 -7.17
CA GLY A 56 -17.15 -52.77 -5.84
C GLY A 56 -15.64 -52.67 -5.79
N ARG A 57 -14.93 -53.28 -6.75
CA ARG A 57 -13.43 -53.25 -6.77
C ARG A 57 -12.86 -51.95 -7.39
N PHE A 58 -13.68 -51.15 -8.04
CA PHE A 58 -13.26 -49.88 -8.65
C PHE A 58 -13.75 -48.64 -7.89
N VAL A 59 -14.59 -48.82 -6.88
CA VAL A 59 -14.99 -47.71 -6.01
C VAL A 59 -13.89 -47.47 -4.99
N VAL A 60 -13.05 -46.49 -5.28
CA VAL A 60 -12.11 -45.94 -4.32
C VAL A 60 -12.86 -44.86 -3.55
N SER A 61 -13.30 -45.17 -2.33
CA SER A 61 -13.80 -44.18 -1.41
C SER A 61 -12.61 -43.44 -0.80
N THR A 62 -12.47 -42.16 -1.09
CA THR A 62 -11.51 -41.30 -0.41
C THR A 62 -12.28 -40.34 0.48
N ASP A 63 -12.05 -40.45 1.78
CA ASP A 63 -12.61 -39.51 2.78
C ASP A 63 -11.78 -38.24 2.87
N ASP A 64 -10.62 -38.18 2.17
CA ASP A 64 -9.64 -37.07 2.22
C ASP A 64 -9.58 -36.28 0.92
N ALA A 65 -10.69 -36.11 0.22
CA ALA A 65 -10.73 -35.22 -0.93
C ALA A 65 -10.79 -33.74 -0.46
N TYR A 66 -9.65 -33.16 -0.19
CA TYR A 66 -9.53 -31.73 0.08
C TYR A 66 -9.21 -30.97 -1.21
N VAL A 67 -10.03 -29.95 -1.51
CA VAL A 67 -9.68 -28.97 -2.53
C VAL A 67 -8.60 -28.06 -1.92
N ARG A 68 -7.41 -28.12 -2.44
CA ARG A 68 -6.32 -27.22 -2.07
C ARG A 68 -6.32 -26.02 -3.01
N GLY A 69 -6.18 -24.85 -2.45
CA GLY A 69 -6.01 -23.59 -3.17
C GLY A 69 -5.05 -22.71 -2.41
N ASP A 70 -4.34 -21.86 -3.10
CA ASP A 70 -3.47 -20.87 -2.47
C ASP A 70 -4.32 -19.83 -1.76
N VAL A 71 -4.38 -19.90 -0.44
CA VAL A 71 -5.13 -18.97 0.41
C VAL A 71 -4.25 -17.75 0.69
N ALA A 72 -4.59 -16.60 0.16
CA ALA A 72 -3.91 -15.37 0.54
C ALA A 72 -4.46 -14.84 1.87
N THR A 73 -3.57 -14.68 2.81
CA THR A 73 -3.87 -13.99 4.07
C THR A 73 -3.65 -12.50 3.90
N ILE A 74 -4.72 -11.72 4.05
CA ILE A 74 -4.67 -10.27 4.01
C ILE A 74 -4.39 -9.76 5.42
N ALA A 75 -3.27 -9.03 5.57
CA ALA A 75 -2.83 -8.46 6.83
C ALA A 75 -2.71 -6.94 6.72
N THR A 76 -2.95 -6.25 7.84
CA THR A 76 -2.74 -4.80 7.90
C THR A 76 -1.24 -4.46 7.91
N ARG A 77 -0.88 -3.31 7.33
CA ARG A 77 0.46 -2.73 7.40
C ARG A 77 0.57 -1.64 8.47
N LEU A 78 -0.57 -1.08 8.88
CA LEU A 78 -0.65 0.02 9.84
C LEU A 78 -1.33 -0.45 11.12
N PRO A 79 -0.93 0.10 12.28
CA PRO A 79 -1.71 -0.03 13.50
C PRO A 79 -2.92 0.89 13.44
N GLY A 80 -4.04 0.50 14.06
CA GLY A 80 -5.21 1.35 14.13
C GLY A 80 -6.48 0.60 14.52
N HIS A 81 -7.55 1.33 14.75
CA HIS A 81 -8.87 0.75 14.98
C HIS A 81 -9.56 0.44 13.66
N VAL A 82 -10.22 -0.71 13.60
CA VAL A 82 -11.07 -1.08 12.45
C VAL A 82 -12.37 -0.30 12.54
N VAL A 83 -12.60 0.62 11.62
CA VAL A 83 -13.84 1.43 11.56
C VAL A 83 -14.98 0.63 10.95
N ALA A 84 -14.72 -0.03 9.83
CA ALA A 84 -15.72 -0.79 9.11
C ALA A 84 -15.09 -2.03 8.45
N ILE A 85 -15.94 -3.04 8.24
CA ILE A 85 -15.63 -4.23 7.45
C ILE A 85 -16.76 -4.38 6.44
N GLU A 86 -16.41 -4.25 5.16
CA GLU A 86 -17.37 -4.19 4.06
C GLU A 86 -17.76 -5.59 3.53
N VAL A 87 -17.12 -6.65 4.03
CA VAL A 87 -17.30 -8.01 3.52
C VAL A 87 -17.69 -8.98 4.63
N ARG A 88 -18.40 -10.06 4.24
CA ARG A 88 -18.75 -11.20 5.09
C ARG A 88 -18.03 -12.45 4.63
N ASN A 89 -17.98 -13.46 5.51
CA ASN A 89 -17.48 -14.77 5.13
C ASN A 89 -18.37 -15.36 4.02
N GLY A 90 -17.74 -15.84 2.95
CA GLY A 90 -18.42 -16.37 1.78
C GLY A 90 -18.70 -15.34 0.66
N ASP A 91 -18.50 -14.04 0.91
CA ASP A 91 -18.73 -13.01 -0.11
C ASP A 91 -17.68 -13.11 -1.21
N ARG A 92 -18.11 -12.86 -2.46
CA ARG A 92 -17.22 -12.73 -3.61
C ARG A 92 -16.68 -11.30 -3.68
N VAL A 93 -15.37 -11.17 -3.86
CA VAL A 93 -14.67 -9.89 -3.99
C VAL A 93 -13.86 -9.87 -5.28
N ASN A 94 -13.76 -8.70 -5.90
CA ASN A 94 -12.89 -8.47 -7.04
C ASN A 94 -11.59 -7.80 -6.57
N ALA A 95 -10.55 -7.88 -7.40
CA ALA A 95 -9.30 -7.16 -7.14
C ALA A 95 -9.55 -5.66 -6.96
N GLY A 96 -9.08 -5.10 -5.85
CA GLY A 96 -9.27 -3.70 -5.49
C GLY A 96 -10.48 -3.40 -4.60
N ASP A 97 -11.42 -4.34 -4.40
CA ASP A 97 -12.56 -4.14 -3.49
C ASP A 97 -12.08 -3.93 -2.05
N VAL A 98 -12.73 -3.03 -1.32
CA VAL A 98 -12.41 -2.74 0.07
C VAL A 98 -12.92 -3.86 0.97
N ILE A 99 -12.05 -4.46 1.75
CA ILE A 99 -12.37 -5.51 2.72
C ILE A 99 -12.62 -4.92 4.10
N ALA A 100 -11.72 -4.02 4.52
CA ALA A 100 -11.81 -3.34 5.80
C ALA A 100 -11.23 -1.94 5.72
N GLN A 101 -11.73 -1.03 6.54
CA GLN A 101 -11.28 0.34 6.69
C GLN A 101 -10.75 0.55 8.10
N LEU A 102 -9.50 1.00 8.21
CA LEU A 102 -8.92 1.48 9.47
C LEU A 102 -9.24 2.97 9.66
N ASP A 103 -9.18 3.42 10.90
CA ASP A 103 -9.22 4.84 11.23
C ASP A 103 -7.99 5.54 10.63
N ASP A 104 -8.22 6.49 9.74
CA ASP A 104 -7.18 7.28 9.06
C ASP A 104 -7.07 8.72 9.61
N GLY A 105 -7.76 9.05 10.69
CA GLY A 105 -7.81 10.40 11.25
C GLY A 105 -6.43 10.99 11.51
N ASP A 106 -5.55 10.26 12.20
CA ASP A 106 -4.18 10.70 12.48
C ASP A 106 -3.36 10.87 11.21
N ILE A 107 -3.58 10.00 10.22
CA ILE A 107 -2.87 10.08 8.92
C ILE A 107 -3.33 11.29 8.11
N VAL A 108 -4.63 11.60 8.13
CA VAL A 108 -5.17 12.82 7.50
C VAL A 108 -4.57 14.08 8.12
N LEU A 109 -4.43 14.12 9.46
CA LEU A 109 -3.75 15.21 10.15
C LEU A 109 -2.26 15.28 9.79
N ALA A 110 -1.58 14.15 9.68
CA ALA A 110 -0.18 14.10 9.25
C ALA A 110 0.00 14.63 7.82
N ILE A 111 -0.90 14.29 6.89
CA ILE A 111 -0.92 14.83 5.51
C ILE A 111 -1.12 16.36 5.55
N ALA A 112 -2.09 16.85 6.33
CA ALA A 112 -2.34 18.27 6.46
C ALA A 112 -1.11 19.02 7.02
N ALA A 113 -0.45 18.47 8.04
CA ALA A 113 0.78 19.01 8.62
C ALA A 113 1.93 19.03 7.60
N ALA A 114 2.12 17.95 6.82
CA ALA A 114 3.14 17.89 5.78
C ALA A 114 2.90 18.94 4.68
N ARG A 115 1.65 19.10 4.22
CA ARG A 115 1.26 20.12 3.25
C ARG A 115 1.50 21.54 3.79
N ALA A 116 1.20 21.79 5.06
CA ALA A 116 1.48 23.08 5.69
C ALA A 116 2.97 23.40 5.73
N ARG A 117 3.82 22.42 6.05
CA ARG A 117 5.30 22.55 6.02
C ARG A 117 5.81 22.89 4.63
N ILE A 118 5.31 22.22 3.59
CA ILE A 118 5.65 22.51 2.19
C ILE A 118 5.24 23.94 1.83
N ALA A 119 4.05 24.37 2.21
CA ALA A 119 3.58 25.73 1.96
C ALA A 119 4.48 26.78 2.64
N THR A 120 4.88 26.55 3.89
CA THR A 120 5.80 27.41 4.63
C THR A 120 7.18 27.47 3.95
N GLN A 121 7.72 26.31 3.51
CA GLN A 121 9.00 26.26 2.79
C GLN A 121 8.95 27.01 1.46
N ARG A 122 7.88 26.84 0.69
CA ARG A 122 7.67 27.58 -0.57
C ARG A 122 7.58 29.09 -0.34
N ALA A 123 6.92 29.52 0.74
CA ALA A 123 6.88 30.94 1.12
C ALA A 123 8.28 31.46 1.51
N ALA A 124 9.10 30.66 2.20
CA ALA A 124 10.49 30.99 2.52
C ALA A 124 11.34 31.15 1.24
N ILE A 125 11.24 30.22 0.29
CA ILE A 125 11.91 30.31 -1.01
C ILE A 125 11.49 31.59 -1.76
N ALA A 126 10.19 31.88 -1.82
CA ALA A 126 9.70 33.09 -2.46
C ALA A 126 10.22 34.38 -1.80
N ARG A 127 10.40 34.39 -0.48
CA ARG A 127 11.02 35.51 0.25
C ARG A 127 12.49 35.66 -0.12
N LEU A 128 13.27 34.55 -0.15
CA LEU A 128 14.68 34.54 -0.51
C LEU A 128 14.89 34.95 -1.98
N ALA A 129 14.01 34.56 -2.89
CA ALA A 129 14.02 35.02 -4.27
C ALA A 129 13.90 36.56 -4.37
N ARG A 130 12.96 37.15 -3.64
CA ARG A 130 12.84 38.61 -3.58
C ARG A 130 14.07 39.29 -2.98
N GLN A 131 14.69 38.65 -2.00
CA GLN A 131 15.96 39.13 -1.42
C GLN A 131 17.10 39.12 -2.44
N ALA A 132 17.21 38.05 -3.24
CA ALA A 132 18.18 37.98 -4.34
C ALA A 132 17.91 39.05 -5.42
N ASP A 133 16.64 39.33 -5.74
CA ASP A 133 16.27 40.38 -6.69
C ASP A 133 16.62 41.77 -6.14
N THR A 134 16.42 42.01 -4.84
CA THR A 134 16.85 43.25 -4.19
C THR A 134 18.38 43.41 -4.26
N ALA A 135 19.13 42.34 -3.99
CA ALA A 135 20.58 42.36 -4.12
C ALA A 135 21.04 42.66 -5.56
N ARG A 136 20.35 42.14 -6.58
CA ARG A 136 20.62 42.49 -8.01
C ARG A 136 20.37 43.97 -8.30
N ALA A 137 19.31 44.55 -7.75
CA ALA A 137 19.03 45.96 -7.92
C ALA A 137 20.18 46.83 -7.37
N VAL A 138 20.77 46.45 -6.25
CA VAL A 138 21.97 47.14 -5.70
C VAL A 138 23.17 47.05 -6.66
N VAL A 139 23.35 45.92 -7.37
CA VAL A 139 24.39 45.82 -8.40
C VAL A 139 24.15 46.81 -9.53
N VAL A 140 22.92 46.91 -10.04
CA VAL A 140 22.55 47.84 -11.10
C VAL A 140 22.77 49.30 -10.65
N GLN A 141 22.45 49.63 -9.41
CA GLN A 141 22.74 50.95 -8.85
C GLN A 141 24.25 51.25 -8.82
N ALA A 142 25.09 50.33 -8.35
CA ALA A 142 26.53 50.48 -8.29
C ALA A 142 27.15 50.57 -9.70
N GLU A 143 26.63 49.87 -10.69
CA GLU A 143 27.04 49.97 -12.08
C GLU A 143 26.72 51.33 -12.71
N ALA A 144 25.54 51.90 -12.36
CA ALA A 144 25.18 53.27 -12.79
C ALA A 144 26.07 54.34 -12.15
N GLU A 145 26.45 54.16 -10.88
CA GLU A 145 27.38 55.04 -10.19
C GLU A 145 28.76 54.97 -10.82
N LEU A 146 29.29 53.75 -11.14
CA LEU A 146 30.55 53.57 -11.85
C LEU A 146 30.52 54.28 -13.21
N ALA A 147 29.42 54.25 -13.96
CA ALA A 147 29.29 54.92 -15.24
C ALA A 147 29.45 56.47 -15.08
N GLY A 148 28.87 57.02 -14.03
CA GLY A 148 29.04 58.45 -13.69
C GLY A 148 30.49 58.80 -13.36
N LEU A 149 31.15 57.96 -12.54
CA LEU A 149 32.57 58.18 -12.17
C LEU A 149 33.51 58.01 -13.36
N ARG A 150 33.24 57.12 -14.33
CA ARG A 150 33.98 56.99 -15.58
C ARG A 150 33.93 58.26 -16.44
N ALA A 151 32.75 58.89 -16.51
CA ALA A 151 32.59 60.18 -17.21
C ALA A 151 33.39 61.27 -16.52
N ALA A 152 33.39 61.33 -15.19
CA ALA A 152 34.15 62.30 -14.41
C ALA A 152 35.68 62.10 -14.58
N ASP A 153 36.12 60.82 -14.60
CA ASP A 153 37.52 60.47 -14.84
C ASP A 153 37.99 60.86 -16.26
N THR A 154 37.15 60.64 -17.26
CA THR A 154 37.44 61.08 -18.65
C THR A 154 37.59 62.58 -18.74
N LEU A 155 36.76 63.36 -18.04
CA LEU A 155 36.88 64.81 -17.95
C LEU A 155 38.21 65.20 -17.28
N ALA A 156 38.52 64.68 -16.10
CA ALA A 156 39.73 64.95 -15.37
C ALA A 156 41.02 64.62 -16.18
N GLN A 157 41.01 63.50 -16.94
CA GLN A 157 42.09 63.13 -17.84
C GLN A 157 42.26 64.11 -18.98
N SER A 158 41.18 64.57 -19.59
CA SER A 158 41.22 65.56 -20.67
C SER A 158 41.72 66.92 -20.17
N GLU A 159 41.31 67.33 -18.97
CA GLU A 159 41.85 68.56 -18.36
C GLU A 159 43.29 68.49 -18.01
N LEU A 160 43.76 67.35 -17.43
CA LEU A 160 45.18 67.14 -17.18
C LEU A 160 45.99 67.23 -18.48
N SER A 161 45.54 66.59 -19.54
CA SER A 161 46.24 66.64 -20.85
C SER A 161 46.29 68.07 -21.41
N ARG A 162 45.20 68.82 -21.25
CA ARG A 162 45.12 70.22 -21.66
C ARG A 162 46.14 71.09 -20.90
N TYR A 163 46.11 71.03 -19.56
CA TYR A 163 47.04 71.83 -18.73
C TYR A 163 48.44 71.40 -18.88
N THR A 164 48.78 70.14 -19.13
CA THR A 164 50.14 69.67 -19.48
C THR A 164 50.65 70.32 -20.79
N ALA A 165 49.79 70.36 -21.83
CA ALA A 165 50.11 71.00 -23.10
C ALA A 165 50.32 72.55 -23.00
N LEU A 166 49.47 73.18 -22.15
CA LEU A 166 49.60 74.65 -21.91
C LEU A 166 50.81 74.99 -21.06
N ALA A 167 51.17 74.18 -20.04
CA ALA A 167 52.35 74.38 -19.21
C ALA A 167 53.63 74.18 -19.99
N ALA A 168 53.70 73.26 -20.95
CA ALA A 168 54.78 73.07 -21.86
C ALA A 168 55.08 74.31 -22.75
N ARG A 169 54.10 75.21 -22.86
CA ARG A 169 54.21 76.48 -23.64
C ARG A 169 54.26 77.75 -22.76
N ASP A 170 54.48 77.57 -21.44
CA ASP A 170 54.43 78.66 -20.44
C ASP A 170 53.09 79.42 -20.35
N HIS A 171 51.96 78.75 -20.79
CA HIS A 171 50.63 79.39 -20.79
C HIS A 171 49.78 78.92 -19.62
N ALA A 172 50.26 78.08 -18.69
CA ALA A 172 49.61 77.68 -17.47
C ALA A 172 50.56 77.73 -16.28
N SER A 173 50.02 78.09 -15.07
CA SER A 173 50.80 78.07 -13.84
C SER A 173 51.01 76.61 -13.34
N ARG A 174 52.16 76.37 -12.68
CA ARG A 174 52.44 75.06 -12.02
C ARG A 174 51.33 74.64 -11.08
N ALA A 175 50.77 75.55 -10.30
CA ALA A 175 49.64 75.30 -9.39
C ALA A 175 48.39 74.71 -10.09
N ARG A 176 48.08 75.17 -11.33
CA ARG A 176 46.99 74.60 -12.14
C ARG A 176 47.29 73.18 -12.65
N LEU A 177 48.53 72.93 -13.03
CA LEU A 177 48.93 71.57 -13.43
C LEU A 177 48.84 70.62 -12.23
N ASP A 178 49.42 71.03 -11.08
CA ASP A 178 49.37 70.21 -9.84
C ASP A 178 47.93 69.93 -9.42
N GLN A 179 47.05 70.92 -9.54
CA GLN A 179 45.58 70.74 -9.26
C GLN A 179 44.98 69.73 -10.22
N ALA A 180 45.23 69.81 -11.52
CA ALA A 180 44.73 68.84 -12.50
C ALA A 180 45.26 67.42 -12.27
N GLN A 181 46.54 67.28 -11.88
CA GLN A 181 47.13 66.01 -11.50
C GLN A 181 46.43 65.40 -10.24
N ALA A 182 46.22 66.21 -9.20
CA ALA A 182 45.54 65.78 -8.00
C ALA A 182 44.09 65.35 -8.29
N GLU A 183 43.36 66.07 -9.16
CA GLU A 183 41.98 65.70 -9.57
C GLU A 183 41.93 64.39 -10.34
N ARG A 184 42.87 64.17 -11.27
CA ARG A 184 43.00 62.90 -11.99
C ARG A 184 43.30 61.74 -11.04
N GLN A 185 44.16 61.94 -10.02
CA GLN A 185 44.43 60.90 -9.02
C GLN A 185 43.20 60.59 -8.18
N ARG A 186 42.40 61.60 -7.78
CA ARG A 186 41.18 61.38 -7.03
C ARG A 186 40.13 60.60 -7.85
N SER A 187 39.93 61.01 -9.13
CA SER A 187 38.96 60.33 -10.01
C SER A 187 39.36 58.86 -10.24
N ALA A 188 40.66 58.56 -10.42
CA ALA A 188 41.16 57.21 -10.56
C ALA A 188 40.91 56.34 -9.28
N ALA A 189 41.17 56.93 -8.10
CA ALA A 189 40.89 56.24 -6.84
C ALA A 189 39.38 55.98 -6.64
N ALA A 190 38.51 56.95 -7.05
CA ALA A 190 37.09 56.79 -7.02
C ALA A 190 36.59 55.65 -7.93
N LEU A 191 37.16 55.47 -9.12
CA LEU A 191 36.87 54.35 -10.02
C LEU A 191 37.20 53.00 -9.37
N VAL A 192 38.39 52.83 -8.79
CA VAL A 192 38.80 51.61 -8.10
C VAL A 192 37.85 51.27 -6.95
N SER A 193 37.45 52.35 -6.19
CA SER A 193 36.48 52.18 -5.10
C SER A 193 35.11 51.69 -5.61
N ALA A 194 34.59 52.26 -6.70
CA ALA A 194 33.33 51.88 -7.30
C ALA A 194 33.37 50.44 -7.88
N GLU A 195 34.49 50.07 -8.50
CA GLU A 195 34.66 48.67 -8.98
C GLU A 195 34.69 47.69 -7.83
N ALA A 196 35.32 48.00 -6.70
CA ALA A 196 35.27 47.19 -5.47
C ALA A 196 33.85 47.10 -4.87
N ALA A 197 33.08 48.23 -4.94
CA ALA A 197 31.67 48.23 -4.50
C ALA A 197 30.81 47.31 -5.36
N ILE A 198 30.99 47.28 -6.69
CA ILE A 198 30.30 46.36 -7.58
C ILE A 198 30.66 44.90 -7.26
N ALA A 199 31.96 44.61 -7.06
CA ALA A 199 32.38 43.25 -6.67
C ALA A 199 31.71 42.80 -5.37
N THR A 200 31.63 43.69 -4.36
CA THR A 200 30.94 43.41 -3.10
C THR A 200 29.45 43.19 -3.31
N ALA A 201 28.79 44.03 -4.12
CA ALA A 201 27.37 43.88 -4.43
C ALA A 201 27.06 42.54 -5.14
N ARG A 202 27.91 42.15 -6.11
CA ARG A 202 27.81 40.87 -6.80
C ARG A 202 28.02 39.68 -5.86
N ALA A 203 28.96 39.74 -4.93
CA ALA A 203 29.12 38.71 -3.92
C ALA A 203 27.89 38.53 -3.04
N ARG A 204 27.18 39.63 -2.70
CA ARG A 204 25.92 39.56 -1.97
C ARG A 204 24.81 38.87 -2.77
N VAL A 205 24.76 39.06 -4.09
CA VAL A 205 23.82 38.32 -4.96
C VAL A 205 24.12 36.82 -4.92
N GLU A 206 25.37 36.43 -4.96
CA GLU A 206 25.73 35.00 -4.91
C GLU A 206 25.40 34.37 -3.55
N VAL A 207 25.58 35.08 -2.45
CA VAL A 207 25.13 34.63 -1.11
C VAL A 207 23.62 34.42 -1.07
N ALA A 208 22.83 35.43 -1.53
CA ALA A 208 21.38 35.33 -1.55
C ALA A 208 20.87 34.17 -2.44
N ARG A 209 21.54 33.91 -3.56
CA ARG A 209 21.26 32.76 -4.43
C ARG A 209 21.59 31.44 -3.76
N ALA A 210 22.69 31.35 -3.04
CA ALA A 210 23.09 30.15 -2.32
C ALA A 210 22.08 29.82 -1.20
N GLU A 211 21.62 30.83 -0.45
CA GLU A 211 20.58 30.65 0.55
C GLU A 211 19.25 30.17 -0.06
N MET A 212 18.86 30.74 -1.21
CA MET A 212 17.65 30.27 -1.93
C MET A 212 17.81 28.82 -2.39
N ALA A 213 18.96 28.46 -2.99
CA ALA A 213 19.22 27.10 -3.43
C ALA A 213 19.31 26.09 -2.27
N GLU A 214 19.73 26.50 -1.10
CA GLU A 214 19.66 25.68 0.13
C GLU A 214 18.21 25.42 0.54
N ALA A 215 17.39 26.47 0.57
CA ALA A 215 15.98 26.36 0.89
C ALA A 215 15.23 25.46 -0.14
N GLU A 216 15.56 25.55 -1.41
CA GLU A 216 15.00 24.69 -2.46
C GLU A 216 15.37 23.22 -2.28
N ARG A 217 16.59 22.92 -1.84
CA ARG A 217 17.04 21.54 -1.57
C ARG A 217 16.31 20.86 -0.43
N MET A 218 15.72 21.60 0.50
CA MET A 218 14.88 21.03 1.56
C MET A 218 13.47 20.62 1.08
N LEU A 219 13.00 21.16 -0.04
CA LEU A 219 11.65 20.90 -0.53
C LEU A 219 11.39 19.42 -0.88
N PRO A 220 12.29 18.69 -1.58
CA PRO A 220 12.10 17.28 -1.89
C PRO A 220 11.98 16.38 -0.65
N GLU A 221 12.66 16.71 0.44
CA GLU A 221 12.53 15.99 1.71
C GLU A 221 11.11 16.10 2.26
N LEU A 222 10.56 17.33 2.28
CA LEU A 222 9.20 17.58 2.73
C LEU A 222 8.16 16.92 1.80
N GLU A 223 8.38 16.95 0.49
CA GLU A 223 7.53 16.27 -0.50
C GLU A 223 7.58 14.75 -0.34
N THR A 224 8.73 14.19 -0.01
CA THR A 224 8.89 12.76 0.32
C THR A 224 8.12 12.41 1.59
N ALA A 225 8.14 13.26 2.60
CA ALA A 225 7.37 13.07 3.83
C ALA A 225 5.85 13.10 3.56
N LEU A 226 5.38 14.01 2.70
CA LEU A 226 3.99 14.04 2.23
C LEU A 226 3.62 12.75 1.49
N ALA A 227 4.43 12.34 0.51
CA ALA A 227 4.19 11.13 -0.27
C ALA A 227 4.14 9.87 0.61
N ARG A 228 4.95 9.80 1.67
CA ARG A 228 4.88 8.73 2.67
C ARG A 228 3.54 8.73 3.39
N ALA A 229 3.10 9.87 3.91
CA ALA A 229 1.83 9.98 4.63
C ALA A 229 0.63 9.65 3.70
N GLU A 230 0.66 10.07 2.45
CA GLU A 230 -0.38 9.76 1.46
C GLU A 230 -0.42 8.26 1.11
N ARG A 231 0.75 7.61 1.01
CA ARG A 231 0.83 6.16 0.85
C ARG A 231 0.31 5.41 2.07
N ASP A 232 0.64 5.87 3.27
CA ASP A 232 0.16 5.27 4.51
C ASP A 232 -1.36 5.39 4.60
N ARG A 233 -1.96 6.51 4.16
CA ARG A 233 -3.41 6.63 4.02
C ARG A 233 -3.99 5.58 3.07
N GLY A 234 -3.31 5.27 1.97
CA GLY A 234 -3.73 4.20 1.06
C GLY A 234 -3.77 2.82 1.72
N PHE A 235 -2.91 2.57 2.72
CA PHE A 235 -2.91 1.32 3.48
C PHE A 235 -3.98 1.26 4.57
N ALA A 236 -4.59 2.37 4.94
CA ALA A 236 -5.74 2.37 5.86
C ALA A 236 -6.98 1.71 5.23
N SER A 237 -7.12 1.75 3.90
CA SER A 237 -8.12 0.98 3.16
C SER A 237 -7.52 -0.37 2.74
N ILE A 238 -7.89 -1.43 3.41
CA ILE A 238 -7.41 -2.79 3.15
C ILE A 238 -8.23 -3.39 2.01
N ARG A 239 -7.57 -3.73 0.89
CA ARG A 239 -8.22 -4.17 -0.35
C ARG A 239 -7.86 -5.60 -0.72
N ALA A 240 -8.75 -6.25 -1.48
CA ALA A 240 -8.50 -7.56 -2.09
C ALA A 240 -7.39 -7.45 -3.16
N PRO A 241 -6.35 -8.30 -3.10
CA PRO A 241 -5.27 -8.28 -4.09
C PRO A 241 -5.65 -8.94 -5.42
N PHE A 242 -6.67 -9.80 -5.45
CA PHE A 242 -7.17 -10.53 -6.61
C PHE A 242 -8.64 -10.92 -6.42
N ASP A 243 -9.28 -11.41 -7.47
CA ASP A 243 -10.66 -11.90 -7.46
C ASP A 243 -10.76 -13.20 -6.67
N GLY A 244 -11.68 -13.26 -5.70
CA GLY A 244 -11.77 -14.42 -4.84
C GLY A 244 -13.03 -14.46 -3.97
N ILE A 245 -13.04 -15.40 -3.05
CA ILE A 245 -14.07 -15.55 -2.03
C ILE A 245 -13.43 -15.33 -0.66
N VAL A 246 -14.07 -14.51 0.18
CA VAL A 246 -13.65 -14.29 1.55
C VAL A 246 -13.90 -15.54 2.38
N GLY A 247 -12.83 -16.23 2.78
CA GLY A 247 -12.91 -17.47 3.55
C GLY A 247 -13.18 -17.23 5.03
N ASN A 248 -12.26 -16.50 5.68
CA ASN A 248 -12.35 -16.23 7.12
C ASN A 248 -11.96 -14.80 7.45
N ARG A 249 -12.86 -14.10 8.11
CA ARG A 249 -12.63 -12.79 8.71
C ARG A 249 -12.11 -12.97 10.13
N ALA A 250 -10.93 -12.39 10.41
CA ALA A 250 -10.21 -12.56 11.67
C ALA A 250 -10.44 -11.41 12.66
N VAL A 251 -11.09 -10.31 12.24
CA VAL A 251 -11.24 -9.08 13.05
C VAL A 251 -12.69 -8.59 13.04
N GLN A 252 -13.02 -7.70 14.00
CA GLN A 252 -14.33 -7.09 14.14
C GLN A 252 -14.22 -5.54 14.11
N PRO A 253 -15.29 -4.82 13.71
CA PRO A 253 -15.35 -3.37 13.84
C PRO A 253 -15.11 -2.93 15.30
N GLY A 254 -14.31 -1.88 15.50
CA GLY A 254 -13.90 -1.38 16.81
C GLY A 254 -12.65 -2.05 17.38
N GLU A 255 -12.17 -3.14 16.81
CA GLU A 255 -10.96 -3.83 17.26
C GLU A 255 -9.70 -3.04 16.90
N PHE A 256 -8.72 -3.03 17.82
CA PHE A 256 -7.40 -2.45 17.54
C PHE A 256 -6.49 -3.52 16.95
N VAL A 257 -5.90 -3.22 15.79
CA VAL A 257 -5.00 -4.13 15.08
C VAL A 257 -3.58 -3.58 15.03
N GLN A 258 -2.61 -4.49 15.10
CA GLN A 258 -1.18 -4.21 14.96
C GLN A 258 -0.70 -4.51 13.54
N PRO A 259 0.42 -3.92 13.07
CA PRO A 259 1.04 -4.29 11.81
C PRO A 259 1.30 -5.80 11.73
N GLY A 260 0.85 -6.42 10.62
CA GLY A 260 0.93 -7.87 10.42
C GLY A 260 -0.28 -8.65 10.96
N ALA A 261 -1.23 -8.00 11.67
CA ALA A 261 -2.45 -8.67 12.09
C ALA A 261 -3.27 -9.10 10.88
N ARG A 262 -3.75 -10.36 10.92
CA ARG A 262 -4.61 -10.92 9.87
C ARG A 262 -5.98 -10.23 9.93
N ILE A 263 -6.46 -9.76 8.79
CA ILE A 263 -7.78 -9.14 8.65
C ILE A 263 -8.77 -10.15 8.06
N ALA A 264 -8.41 -10.77 6.94
CA ALA A 264 -9.22 -11.78 6.26
C ALA A 264 -8.33 -12.75 5.48
N ALA A 265 -8.91 -13.89 5.10
CA ALA A 265 -8.33 -14.79 4.11
C ALA A 265 -9.15 -14.71 2.84
N VAL A 266 -8.52 -14.64 1.68
CA VAL A 266 -9.19 -14.68 0.37
C VAL A 266 -8.68 -15.89 -0.41
N VAL A 267 -9.62 -16.69 -0.91
CA VAL A 267 -9.36 -17.86 -1.75
C VAL A 267 -9.62 -17.47 -3.20
N PRO A 268 -8.66 -17.60 -4.11
CA PRO A 268 -8.87 -17.28 -5.52
C PRO A 268 -9.91 -18.22 -6.15
N VAL A 269 -10.73 -17.68 -7.03
CA VAL A 269 -11.75 -18.48 -7.76
C VAL A 269 -11.12 -19.29 -8.89
N THR A 270 -9.93 -18.91 -9.35
CA THR A 270 -9.17 -19.58 -10.43
C THR A 270 -7.91 -20.21 -9.86
N GLY A 271 -7.60 -21.47 -10.27
CA GLY A 271 -6.39 -22.16 -9.81
C GLY A 271 -6.62 -23.10 -8.62
N LEU A 272 -7.86 -23.58 -8.41
CA LEU A 272 -8.15 -24.66 -7.48
C LEU A 272 -7.68 -25.98 -8.13
N TRP A 273 -6.93 -26.81 -7.40
CA TRP A 273 -6.42 -28.12 -7.81
C TRP A 273 -6.49 -29.13 -6.67
#